data_abf9b6e0fb8c29d773a57a782f43d469
#
_entry.id   abf9b6e0fb8c29d773a57a782f43d469
#
_cell.length_a   1.000
_cell.length_b   1.000
_cell.length_c   1.000
_cell.angle_alpha   90.00
_cell.angle_beta   90.00
_cell.angle_gamma   90.00
#
_symmetry.space_group_name_H-M   'P 1'
#
loop_
_entity.id
_entity.type
_entity.pdbx_description
1 polymer ?
#
loop_
_entity_poly.entity_id
_entity_poly.type
_entity_poly.pdbx_seq_one_letter_code
_entity_poly.pdbx_strand_id
1 'polypeptide(L)'
;MAKINCLNPIAACGMDLFNDTYEVVDDFAAADAVLVRSAAMHDLELSDNLLAIARAGAGVNNIPLDKCAEKGIVVFNTPGANANGVKELVIAGLLLASRDLMGGYNWVKENASDENIAKTVEKQKKHYAGCEIMGKKLGVIGLGAIGAKVANIGFRLGMEVSWELEMPEVSDPTARRELPKAGSMTGVKS
;
A
#
# COMPACT_ATOMS: atom_id res chain seq x y z
N MET A 1 -33.59 -7.72 9.62
CA MET A 1 -32.13 -7.76 9.75
C MET A 1 -31.55 -7.50 8.37
N ALA A 2 -30.61 -6.57 8.27
CA ALA A 2 -29.93 -6.34 6.99
C ALA A 2 -28.84 -7.41 6.77
N LYS A 3 -28.83 -8.00 5.60
CA LYS A 3 -27.95 -9.11 5.22
C LYS A 3 -26.68 -8.58 4.60
N ILE A 4 -25.53 -8.98 5.14
CA ILE A 4 -24.22 -8.55 4.68
C ILE A 4 -23.44 -9.74 4.14
N ASN A 5 -22.98 -9.65 2.89
CA ASN A 5 -22.07 -10.63 2.31
C ASN A 5 -20.63 -10.09 2.32
N CYS A 6 -19.65 -10.94 2.58
CA CYS A 6 -18.23 -10.62 2.53
C CYS A 6 -17.55 -11.37 1.38
N LEU A 7 -17.28 -10.70 0.26
CA LEU A 7 -16.56 -11.29 -0.89
C LEU A 7 -15.09 -11.61 -0.62
N ASN A 8 -14.53 -11.03 0.44
CA ASN A 8 -13.18 -11.32 0.93
C ASN A 8 -13.21 -11.42 2.45
N PRO A 9 -12.25 -12.12 3.08
CA PRO A 9 -12.10 -12.10 4.52
C PRO A 9 -11.92 -10.66 5.03
N ILE A 10 -12.78 -10.27 5.96
CA ILE A 10 -12.71 -8.99 6.70
C ILE A 10 -12.18 -9.29 8.09
N ALA A 11 -11.36 -8.40 8.64
CA ALA A 11 -10.77 -8.58 9.96
C ALA A 11 -11.86 -8.69 11.05
N ALA A 12 -11.67 -9.59 12.01
CA ALA A 12 -12.63 -9.83 13.08
C ALA A 12 -13.01 -8.55 13.83
N CYS A 13 -12.03 -7.68 14.12
CA CYS A 13 -12.27 -6.39 14.78
C CYS A 13 -13.22 -5.45 14.00
N GLY A 14 -13.37 -5.65 12.68
CA GLY A 14 -14.36 -4.93 11.89
C GLY A 14 -15.72 -5.65 11.91
N MET A 15 -15.71 -6.98 11.86
CA MET A 15 -16.93 -7.77 11.91
C MET A 15 -17.63 -7.69 13.27
N ASP A 16 -16.86 -7.60 14.36
CA ASP A 16 -17.36 -7.47 15.73
C ASP A 16 -18.11 -6.14 16.01
N LEU A 17 -18.04 -5.19 15.08
CA LEU A 17 -18.82 -3.94 15.15
C LEU A 17 -20.28 -4.11 14.71
N PHE A 18 -20.61 -5.20 14.03
CA PHE A 18 -21.98 -5.47 13.64
C PHE A 18 -22.75 -6.02 14.83
N ASN A 19 -23.88 -5.40 15.12
CA ASN A 19 -24.82 -5.82 16.17
C ASN A 19 -25.90 -6.73 15.59
N ASP A 20 -26.87 -7.14 16.41
CA ASP A 20 -27.97 -8.04 16.07
C ASP A 20 -28.93 -7.52 14.99
N THR A 21 -28.76 -6.28 14.49
CA THR A 21 -29.54 -5.75 13.36
C THR A 21 -29.00 -6.20 12.01
N TYR A 22 -27.80 -6.79 12.00
CA TYR A 22 -27.11 -7.30 10.81
C TYR A 22 -26.95 -8.82 10.88
N GLU A 23 -27.04 -9.45 9.73
CA GLU A 23 -26.80 -10.88 9.53
C GLU A 23 -25.73 -11.07 8.46
N VAL A 24 -24.67 -11.80 8.78
CA VAL A 24 -23.65 -12.16 7.78
C VAL A 24 -24.11 -13.40 7.03
N VAL A 25 -24.18 -13.29 5.70
CA VAL A 25 -24.67 -14.37 4.81
C VAL A 25 -23.62 -14.75 3.78
N ASP A 26 -23.57 -16.03 3.43
CA ASP A 26 -22.66 -16.53 2.39
C ASP A 26 -23.21 -16.30 0.98
N ASP A 27 -24.52 -16.22 0.84
CA ASP A 27 -25.19 -16.02 -0.46
C ASP A 27 -25.15 -14.54 -0.86
N PHE A 28 -24.36 -14.23 -1.89
CA PHE A 28 -24.25 -12.90 -2.46
C PHE A 28 -25.58 -12.37 -3.01
N ALA A 29 -26.38 -13.25 -3.63
CA ALA A 29 -27.67 -12.84 -4.24
C ALA A 29 -28.71 -12.42 -3.19
N ALA A 30 -28.58 -12.91 -1.96
CA ALA A 30 -29.50 -12.58 -0.87
C ALA A 30 -29.06 -11.35 -0.05
N ALA A 31 -27.90 -10.75 -0.37
CA ALA A 31 -27.32 -9.67 0.42
C ALA A 31 -27.96 -8.31 0.14
N ASP A 32 -28.20 -7.54 1.20
CA ASP A 32 -28.58 -6.12 1.14
C ASP A 32 -27.34 -5.21 1.04
N ALA A 33 -26.20 -5.66 1.56
CA ALA A 33 -24.93 -4.96 1.49
C ALA A 33 -23.74 -5.92 1.31
N VAL A 34 -22.66 -5.42 0.68
CA VAL A 34 -21.48 -6.23 0.40
C VAL A 34 -20.22 -5.53 0.95
N LEU A 35 -19.38 -6.29 1.67
CA LEU A 35 -18.03 -5.91 2.01
C LEU A 35 -17.04 -6.58 1.04
N VAL A 36 -16.18 -5.77 0.43
CA VAL A 36 -15.20 -6.26 -0.55
C VAL A 36 -13.83 -5.63 -0.31
N ARG A 37 -12.78 -6.35 -0.63
CA ARG A 37 -11.39 -5.85 -0.62
C ARG A 37 -10.79 -5.84 -2.02
N SER A 38 -10.54 -7.02 -2.57
CA SER A 38 -9.84 -7.21 -3.85
C SER A 38 -10.62 -8.08 -4.85
N ALA A 39 -11.71 -8.72 -4.44
CA ALA A 39 -12.52 -9.52 -5.36
C ALA A 39 -13.05 -8.65 -6.50
N ALA A 40 -12.97 -9.16 -7.72
CA ALA A 40 -13.54 -8.53 -8.89
C ALA A 40 -15.08 -8.70 -8.88
N MET A 41 -15.80 -7.61 -9.14
CA MET A 41 -17.26 -7.60 -9.14
C MET A 41 -17.88 -7.33 -10.52
N HIS A 42 -17.05 -7.13 -11.55
CA HIS A 42 -17.55 -6.75 -12.88
C HIS A 42 -18.43 -7.81 -13.55
N ASP A 43 -18.14 -9.09 -13.26
CA ASP A 43 -18.87 -10.24 -13.82
C ASP A 43 -19.98 -10.76 -12.88
N LEU A 44 -20.16 -10.12 -11.71
CA LEU A 44 -21.23 -10.50 -10.79
C LEU A 44 -22.55 -9.86 -11.21
N GLU A 45 -23.62 -10.64 -11.06
CA GLU A 45 -24.97 -10.14 -11.22
C GLU A 45 -25.41 -9.43 -9.93
N LEU A 46 -25.57 -8.11 -10.00
CA LEU A 46 -26.01 -7.31 -8.86
C LEU A 46 -27.51 -7.49 -8.67
N SER A 47 -27.93 -8.06 -7.53
CA SER A 47 -29.34 -8.25 -7.20
C SER A 47 -30.07 -6.92 -6.98
N ASP A 48 -31.39 -6.91 -7.16
CA ASP A 48 -32.19 -5.71 -6.93
C ASP A 48 -32.37 -5.38 -5.44
N ASN A 49 -32.00 -6.31 -4.55
CA ASN A 49 -32.00 -6.09 -3.10
C ASN A 49 -30.70 -5.38 -2.62
N LEU A 50 -29.65 -5.35 -3.44
CA LEU A 50 -28.37 -4.80 -3.04
C LEU A 50 -28.42 -3.27 -2.97
N LEU A 51 -28.24 -2.72 -1.78
CA LEU A 51 -28.32 -1.29 -1.50
C LEU A 51 -26.97 -0.63 -1.43
N ALA A 52 -25.94 -1.35 -0.95
CA ALA A 52 -24.63 -0.78 -0.70
C ALA A 52 -23.48 -1.76 -0.94
N ILE A 53 -22.35 -1.22 -1.41
CA ILE A 53 -21.06 -1.91 -1.50
C ILE A 53 -20.03 -1.08 -0.75
N ALA A 54 -19.34 -1.67 0.24
CA ALA A 54 -18.28 -1.00 0.97
C ALA A 54 -16.92 -1.70 0.71
N ARG A 55 -15.98 -0.93 0.14
CA ARG A 55 -14.64 -1.43 -0.12
C ARG A 55 -13.68 -1.10 1.01
N ALA A 56 -13.09 -2.13 1.61
CA ALA A 56 -11.96 -2.00 2.52
C ALA A 56 -10.68 -1.67 1.73
N GLY A 57 -10.58 -0.45 1.21
CA GLY A 57 -9.47 0.05 0.41
C GLY A 57 -9.79 1.37 -0.29
N ALA A 58 -8.78 2.00 -0.86
CA ALA A 58 -8.91 3.33 -1.46
C ALA A 58 -9.46 3.30 -2.90
N GLY A 59 -8.94 2.43 -3.76
CA GLY A 59 -9.39 2.34 -5.14
C GLY A 59 -10.74 1.60 -5.26
N VAL A 60 -11.46 1.78 -6.35
CA VAL A 60 -12.76 1.13 -6.62
C VAL A 60 -12.81 0.46 -8.00
N ASN A 61 -11.63 0.24 -8.59
CA ASN A 61 -11.48 -0.32 -9.93
C ASN A 61 -11.98 -1.77 -10.09
N ASN A 62 -12.22 -2.47 -8.99
CA ASN A 62 -12.79 -3.82 -8.97
C ASN A 62 -14.32 -3.83 -8.83
N ILE A 63 -14.96 -2.65 -8.75
CA ILE A 63 -16.41 -2.49 -8.59
C ILE A 63 -16.99 -1.85 -9.86
N PRO A 64 -18.07 -2.37 -10.45
CA PRO A 64 -18.69 -1.81 -11.65
C PRO A 64 -19.54 -0.57 -11.30
N LEU A 65 -18.89 0.59 -11.15
CA LEU A 65 -19.53 1.82 -10.65
C LEU A 65 -20.73 2.26 -11.48
N ASP A 66 -20.65 2.15 -12.82
CA ASP A 66 -21.74 2.55 -13.71
C ASP A 66 -22.99 1.67 -13.48
N LYS A 67 -22.81 0.34 -13.40
CA LYS A 67 -23.90 -0.58 -13.06
C LYS A 67 -24.48 -0.32 -11.67
N CYS A 68 -23.63 0.03 -10.70
CA CYS A 68 -24.07 0.39 -9.35
C CYS A 68 -24.94 1.66 -9.38
N ALA A 69 -24.50 2.69 -10.11
CA ALA A 69 -25.22 3.96 -10.25
C ALA A 69 -26.58 3.75 -10.93
N GLU A 70 -26.65 2.96 -12.01
CA GLU A 70 -27.90 2.63 -12.71
C GLU A 70 -28.92 1.92 -11.80
N LYS A 71 -28.44 1.05 -10.90
CA LYS A 71 -29.27 0.32 -9.93
C LYS A 71 -29.51 1.08 -8.61
N GLY A 72 -28.95 2.27 -8.43
CA GLY A 72 -29.08 3.05 -7.18
C GLY A 72 -28.28 2.45 -6.00
N ILE A 73 -27.26 1.64 -6.26
CA ILE A 73 -26.40 1.04 -5.25
C ILE A 73 -25.33 2.04 -4.83
N VAL A 74 -25.24 2.34 -3.53
CA VAL A 74 -24.23 3.26 -3.00
C VAL A 74 -22.90 2.54 -2.83
N VAL A 75 -21.80 3.14 -3.32
CA VAL A 75 -20.46 2.57 -3.18
C VAL A 75 -19.62 3.42 -2.23
N PHE A 76 -19.09 2.80 -1.18
CA PHE A 76 -18.19 3.39 -0.20
C PHE A 76 -16.78 2.84 -0.36
N ASN A 77 -15.79 3.66 -0.04
CA ASN A 77 -14.39 3.25 0.04
C ASN A 77 -13.72 3.85 1.29
N THR A 78 -12.48 3.43 1.58
CA THR A 78 -11.72 3.86 2.77
C THR A 78 -10.38 4.47 2.36
N PRO A 79 -10.36 5.66 1.71
CA PRO A 79 -9.13 6.28 1.25
C PRO A 79 -8.22 6.66 2.42
N GLY A 80 -6.93 6.32 2.29
CA GLY A 80 -5.92 6.66 3.30
C GLY A 80 -5.83 5.74 4.51
N ALA A 81 -6.77 4.81 4.71
CA ALA A 81 -6.77 3.91 5.87
C ALA A 81 -5.47 3.09 6.01
N ASN A 82 -4.92 2.61 4.89
CA ASN A 82 -3.68 1.84 4.86
C ASN A 82 -2.42 2.69 4.58
N ALA A 83 -2.54 4.00 4.46
CA ALA A 83 -1.45 4.86 4.00
C ALA A 83 -0.20 4.81 4.90
N ASN A 84 -0.39 4.65 6.21
CA ASN A 84 0.73 4.50 7.14
C ASN A 84 1.47 3.17 6.94
N GLY A 85 0.75 2.06 6.83
CA GLY A 85 1.35 0.74 6.59
C GLY A 85 2.12 0.69 5.27
N VAL A 86 1.58 1.29 4.20
CA VAL A 86 2.29 1.40 2.92
C VAL A 86 3.56 2.23 3.05
N LYS A 87 3.52 3.37 3.73
CA LYS A 87 4.72 4.19 4.03
C LYS A 87 5.79 3.35 4.74
N GLU A 88 5.42 2.58 5.75
CA GLU A 88 6.36 1.73 6.50
C GLU A 88 7.00 0.66 5.61
N LEU A 89 6.22 0.04 4.74
CA LEU A 89 6.72 -0.94 3.78
C LEU A 89 7.67 -0.31 2.75
N VAL A 90 7.39 0.91 2.29
CA VAL A 90 8.29 1.66 1.40
C VAL A 90 9.63 1.92 2.07
N ILE A 91 9.65 2.33 3.35
CA ILE A 91 10.88 2.54 4.10
C ILE A 91 11.67 1.23 4.25
N ALA A 92 10.99 0.15 4.60
CA ALA A 92 11.61 -1.17 4.66
C ALA A 92 12.25 -1.55 3.32
N GLY A 93 11.53 -1.33 2.20
CA GLY A 93 12.04 -1.56 0.84
C GLY A 93 13.26 -0.70 0.51
N LEU A 94 13.27 0.59 0.87
CA LEU A 94 14.42 1.48 0.65
C LEU A 94 15.66 1.01 1.42
N LEU A 95 15.49 0.56 2.66
CA LEU A 95 16.58 0.03 3.48
C LEU A 95 17.10 -1.31 2.95
N LEU A 96 16.21 -2.21 2.53
CA LEU A 96 16.58 -3.47 1.90
C LEU A 96 17.30 -3.27 0.56
N ALA A 97 16.87 -2.28 -0.25
CA ALA A 97 17.51 -1.96 -1.53
C ALA A 97 18.89 -1.31 -1.37
N SER A 98 19.11 -0.62 -0.24
CA SER A 98 20.40 0.04 0.03
C SER A 98 21.43 -0.86 0.70
N ARG A 99 20.99 -1.97 1.29
CA ARG A 99 21.84 -2.95 2.02
C ARG A 99 21.36 -4.36 1.72
N ASP A 100 22.28 -5.28 1.48
CA ASP A 100 21.94 -6.70 1.25
C ASP A 100 21.69 -7.44 2.58
N LEU A 101 20.60 -7.03 3.26
CA LEU A 101 20.21 -7.64 4.54
C LEU A 101 19.82 -9.12 4.36
N MET A 102 19.16 -9.46 3.24
CA MET A 102 18.72 -10.82 2.97
C MET A 102 19.90 -11.74 2.65
N GLY A 103 20.87 -11.25 1.85
CA GLY A 103 22.10 -11.99 1.60
C GLY A 103 22.90 -12.22 2.87
N GLY A 104 23.03 -11.18 3.71
CA GLY A 104 23.68 -11.31 5.03
C GLY A 104 22.99 -12.33 5.94
N TYR A 105 21.65 -12.30 6.02
CA TYR A 105 20.87 -13.27 6.79
C TYR A 105 21.08 -14.71 6.27
N ASN A 106 20.98 -14.92 4.98
CA ASN A 106 21.14 -16.25 4.37
C ASN A 106 22.56 -16.78 4.62
N TRP A 107 23.57 -15.94 4.46
CA TRP A 107 24.95 -16.32 4.73
C TRP A 107 25.15 -16.76 6.19
N VAL A 108 24.62 -16.03 7.17
CA VAL A 108 24.69 -16.40 8.59
C VAL A 108 23.99 -17.73 8.83
N LYS A 109 22.81 -17.95 8.23
CA LYS A 109 22.04 -19.19 8.36
C LYS A 109 22.79 -20.39 7.79
N GLU A 110 23.41 -20.26 6.62
CA GLU A 110 24.17 -21.31 5.94
C GLU A 110 25.47 -21.67 6.69
N ASN A 111 26.05 -20.72 7.41
CA ASN A 111 27.31 -20.89 8.13
C ASN A 111 27.12 -20.99 9.66
N ALA A 112 25.91 -21.23 10.14
CA ALA A 112 25.60 -21.26 11.58
C ALA A 112 26.36 -22.35 12.35
N SER A 113 26.81 -23.41 11.68
CA SER A 113 27.61 -24.51 12.27
C SER A 113 29.13 -24.31 12.20
N ASP A 114 29.61 -23.19 11.62
CA ASP A 114 31.05 -22.88 11.56
C ASP A 114 31.55 -22.49 12.95
N GLU A 115 32.43 -23.34 13.54
CA GLU A 115 33.04 -23.08 14.84
C GLU A 115 33.88 -21.78 14.87
N ASN A 116 34.33 -21.32 13.70
CA ASN A 116 35.11 -20.09 13.54
C ASN A 116 34.28 -18.91 13.06
N ILE A 117 32.93 -18.97 13.14
CA ILE A 117 32.00 -17.97 12.59
C ILE A 117 32.37 -16.53 12.96
N ALA A 118 32.85 -16.29 14.20
CA ALA A 118 33.25 -14.95 14.67
C ALA A 118 34.38 -14.34 13.84
N LYS A 119 35.32 -15.16 13.35
CA LYS A 119 36.42 -14.71 12.47
C LYS A 119 35.98 -14.61 11.02
N THR A 120 35.13 -15.53 10.60
CA THR A 120 34.63 -15.59 9.22
C THR A 120 33.70 -14.42 8.93
N VAL A 121 32.81 -14.06 9.88
CA VAL A 121 31.87 -12.93 9.72
C VAL A 121 32.60 -11.60 9.54
N GLU A 122 33.72 -11.38 10.24
CA GLU A 122 34.51 -10.15 10.09
C GLU A 122 35.07 -9.96 8.67
N LYS A 123 35.38 -11.06 7.98
CA LYS A 123 35.83 -11.01 6.59
C LYS A 123 34.67 -10.84 5.61
N GLN A 124 33.50 -11.40 5.92
CA GLN A 124 32.34 -11.44 5.03
C GLN A 124 31.46 -10.21 5.13
N LYS A 125 31.36 -9.57 6.29
CA LYS A 125 30.45 -8.41 6.53
C LYS A 125 30.57 -7.29 5.49
N LYS A 126 31.76 -7.10 4.90
CA LYS A 126 32.00 -6.08 3.86
C LYS A 126 31.17 -6.28 2.59
N HIS A 127 30.76 -7.51 2.29
CA HIS A 127 29.96 -7.84 1.12
C HIS A 127 28.50 -7.42 1.26
N TYR A 128 28.02 -7.19 2.50
CA TYR A 128 26.64 -6.86 2.85
C TYR A 128 26.49 -5.42 3.37
N ALA A 129 27.55 -4.64 3.40
CA ALA A 129 27.57 -3.30 4.03
C ALA A 129 26.62 -2.31 3.35
N GLY A 130 26.52 -2.34 2.01
CA GLY A 130 25.69 -1.44 1.23
C GLY A 130 26.04 0.04 1.39
N CYS A 131 25.02 0.89 1.33
CA CYS A 131 25.17 2.35 1.49
C CYS A 131 24.07 2.92 2.39
N GLU A 132 24.32 4.12 2.93
CA GLU A 132 23.32 4.88 3.67
C GLU A 132 22.34 5.56 2.70
N ILE A 133 21.08 5.72 3.15
CA ILE A 133 20.06 6.46 2.38
C ILE A 133 20.14 7.97 2.61
N MET A 134 20.79 8.43 3.68
CA MET A 134 21.06 9.85 3.95
C MET A 134 21.79 10.49 2.77
N GLY A 135 21.32 11.65 2.33
CA GLY A 135 21.85 12.37 1.17
C GLY A 135 21.50 11.76 -0.20
N LYS A 136 20.76 10.63 -0.24
CA LYS A 136 20.25 10.07 -1.49
C LYS A 136 19.01 10.83 -1.95
N LYS A 137 18.78 10.85 -3.26
CA LYS A 137 17.59 11.47 -3.87
C LYS A 137 16.41 10.52 -3.85
N LEU A 138 15.27 11.00 -3.38
CA LEU A 138 13.99 10.29 -3.39
C LEU A 138 12.99 11.08 -4.25
N GLY A 139 12.59 10.52 -5.38
CA GLY A 139 11.49 11.05 -6.20
C GLY A 139 10.17 10.43 -5.79
N VAL A 140 9.14 11.25 -5.55
CA VAL A 140 7.78 10.80 -5.21
C VAL A 140 6.82 11.30 -6.27
N ILE A 141 6.18 10.38 -6.99
CA ILE A 141 5.16 10.70 -7.99
C ILE A 141 3.79 10.57 -7.33
N GLY A 142 3.05 11.68 -7.25
CA GLY A 142 1.75 11.77 -6.59
C GLY A 142 1.85 11.99 -5.07
N LEU A 143 1.47 13.19 -4.61
CA LEU A 143 1.42 13.57 -3.19
C LEU A 143 0.04 13.31 -2.54
N GLY A 144 -0.59 12.20 -2.87
CA GLY A 144 -1.80 11.74 -2.18
C GLY A 144 -1.51 11.27 -0.74
N ALA A 145 -2.47 10.60 -0.12
CA ALA A 145 -2.40 10.14 1.28
C ALA A 145 -1.13 9.32 1.61
N ILE A 146 -0.60 8.55 0.67
CA ILE A 146 0.61 7.75 0.81
C ILE A 146 1.85 8.59 0.47
N GLY A 147 1.88 9.22 -0.72
CA GLY A 147 3.05 9.94 -1.21
C GLY A 147 3.49 11.06 -0.28
N ALA A 148 2.57 11.82 0.30
CA ALA A 148 2.88 12.85 1.29
C ALA A 148 3.56 12.28 2.55
N LYS A 149 3.12 11.11 3.03
CA LYS A 149 3.75 10.43 4.18
C LYS A 149 5.15 9.92 3.82
N VAL A 150 5.34 9.37 2.61
CA VAL A 150 6.63 8.89 2.11
C VAL A 150 7.62 10.05 1.94
N ALA A 151 7.18 11.16 1.32
CA ALA A 151 8.00 12.35 1.15
C ALA A 151 8.47 12.90 2.50
N ASN A 152 7.56 13.06 3.46
CA ASN A 152 7.86 13.56 4.79
C ASN A 152 8.87 12.69 5.54
N ILE A 153 8.71 11.36 5.52
CA ILE A 153 9.63 10.48 6.22
C ILE A 153 10.99 10.41 5.51
N GLY A 154 11.03 10.41 4.17
CA GLY A 154 12.26 10.47 3.40
C GLY A 154 13.08 11.71 3.76
N PHE A 155 12.44 12.87 3.86
CA PHE A 155 13.09 14.11 4.34
C PHE A 155 13.62 13.97 5.76
N ARG A 156 12.86 13.41 6.70
CA ARG A 156 13.30 13.18 8.08
C ARG A 156 14.47 12.18 8.19
N LEU A 157 14.59 11.26 7.24
CA LEU A 157 15.71 10.33 7.13
C LEU A 157 16.95 10.96 6.44
N GLY A 158 16.89 12.26 6.15
CA GLY A 158 18.00 13.00 5.56
C GLY A 158 18.18 12.81 4.06
N MET A 159 17.12 12.34 3.35
CA MET A 159 17.13 12.24 1.89
C MET A 159 16.83 13.60 1.24
N GLU A 160 17.31 13.79 0.02
CA GLU A 160 16.89 14.91 -0.85
C GLU A 160 15.58 14.50 -1.54
N VAL A 161 14.46 15.08 -1.08
CA VAL A 161 13.13 14.69 -1.59
C VAL A 161 12.67 15.64 -2.68
N SER A 162 12.27 15.08 -3.82
CA SER A 162 11.57 15.77 -4.90
C SER A 162 10.24 15.07 -5.18
N TRP A 163 9.24 15.80 -5.70
CA TRP A 163 7.93 15.23 -6.01
C TRP A 163 7.31 15.87 -7.24
N GLU A 164 6.41 15.12 -7.86
CA GLU A 164 5.55 15.57 -8.93
C GLU A 164 4.08 15.28 -8.56
N LEU A 165 3.18 16.21 -8.88
CA LEU A 165 1.75 16.09 -8.49
C LEU A 165 0.97 15.20 -9.46
N GLU A 166 1.36 15.17 -10.73
CA GLU A 166 0.71 14.41 -11.79
C GLU A 166 1.67 13.39 -12.40
N MET A 167 1.14 12.23 -12.79
CA MET A 167 1.90 11.30 -13.61
C MET A 167 2.15 11.96 -14.97
N PRO A 168 3.41 12.12 -15.43
CA PRO A 168 3.65 12.56 -16.79
C PRO A 168 2.98 11.58 -17.75
N GLU A 169 2.26 12.09 -18.75
CA GLU A 169 1.82 11.24 -19.87
C GLU A 169 3.06 10.62 -20.50
N VAL A 170 3.20 9.30 -20.39
CA VAL A 170 4.30 8.54 -20.99
C VAL A 170 3.99 8.38 -22.47
N SER A 171 4.15 9.45 -23.22
CA SER A 171 4.08 9.43 -24.70
C SER A 171 5.41 9.01 -25.36
N ASP A 172 6.51 9.06 -24.61
CA ASP A 172 7.83 8.66 -25.10
C ASP A 172 8.67 8.00 -23.99
N PRO A 173 8.92 6.67 -24.07
CA PRO A 173 9.76 5.97 -23.09
C PRO A 173 11.24 6.40 -23.11
N THR A 174 11.67 7.20 -24.09
CA THR A 174 13.05 7.70 -24.22
C THR A 174 13.22 9.12 -23.64
N ALA A 175 12.14 9.83 -23.36
CA ALA A 175 12.17 11.16 -22.77
C ALA A 175 12.58 11.07 -21.28
N ARG A 176 13.86 11.13 -21.00
CA ARG A 176 14.37 11.50 -19.68
C ARG A 176 14.00 12.96 -19.43
N ARG A 177 12.82 13.23 -18.90
CA ARG A 177 12.50 14.57 -18.39
C ARG A 177 13.39 14.88 -17.21
N GLU A 178 14.12 15.98 -17.28
CA GLU A 178 14.68 16.62 -16.10
C GLU A 178 13.50 16.93 -15.17
N LEU A 179 13.49 16.32 -13.98
CA LEU A 179 12.50 16.62 -12.94
C LEU A 179 12.53 18.12 -12.68
N PRO A 180 11.38 18.81 -12.61
CA PRO A 180 11.35 20.23 -12.27
C PRO A 180 12.12 20.43 -10.97
N LYS A 181 12.89 21.53 -10.88
CA LYS A 181 13.66 21.86 -9.68
C LYS A 181 12.75 21.83 -8.48
N ALA A 182 12.98 20.88 -7.58
CA ALA A 182 12.25 20.71 -6.34
C ALA A 182 12.04 22.05 -5.64
N GLY A 183 10.77 22.38 -5.34
CA GLY A 183 10.51 23.37 -4.31
C GLY A 183 11.14 22.86 -3.02
N SER A 184 12.14 23.59 -2.47
CA SER A 184 12.79 23.19 -1.24
C SER A 184 11.75 23.19 -0.12
N MET A 185 11.59 22.07 0.59
CA MET A 185 10.88 22.03 1.86
C MET A 185 11.69 22.75 2.95
N THR A 186 11.87 24.06 2.82
CA THR A 186 12.27 24.91 3.93
C THR A 186 10.99 25.44 4.56
N GLY A 187 10.53 24.80 5.65
CA GLY A 187 9.53 25.39 6.52
C GLY A 187 8.16 24.72 6.58
N VAL A 188 8.08 23.40 6.79
CA VAL A 188 6.89 22.83 7.43
C VAL A 188 7.16 22.87 8.93
N LYS A 189 6.62 23.91 9.60
CA LYS A 189 6.53 23.95 11.06
C LYS A 189 5.60 22.84 11.53
N SER A 190 6.03 22.15 12.57
CA SER A 190 5.33 21.13 13.37
C SER A 190 3.91 21.50 13.74
#